data_72aa8195a33794f32d91ad7b1f4fbf2c
#
_entry.id   72aa8195a33794f32d91ad7b1f4fbf2c
#
_cell.length_a   1.000
_cell.length_b   1.000
_cell.length_c   1.000
_cell.angle_alpha   90.00
_cell.angle_beta   90.00
_cell.angle_gamma   90.00
#
_symmetry.space_group_name_H-M   'P 1'
#
loop_
_entity.id
_entity.type
_entity.pdbx_description
1 polymer ?
#
loop_
_entity_poly.entity_id
_entity_poly.type
_entity_poly.pdbx_seq_one_letter_code
_entity_poly.pdbx_strand_id
1 'polypeptide(L)'
;MTRIRKVAVLGAGVMGSGIAAHLAGAGVPVVMLDIVPPDLKESERKSKAARDRFAAGGKEKALAAKPAAFFSPRDAALVEVGNFEDDLPRLADCDWIVEVVTENLAVKQALYARVEAHRRQGSLISSNTSGLPLKKLVEGRSDDFRRNFLVTHFFNPVRYMKLLELVAGPETDPRAVERLQSFGEDVLGKGVVHAKDTPNFIANRIGTYAMMDAVRLMVELDLTIDEVDAVTGRPLGHPKSATFRTGDIVGLDTLLHVAENCRELLAEDDERGVFEPPAFMKEMVKRKLLGDKTKGGFYKKTSEGILTLDWKTFEYRPQQKPRFESIGALKGVSGAGERMKALVGGGDKAAQFAAKALARTLNYSAKRLGEIADDVVNIDRGLRWGFNWELGPFEILDAIGPAEIAARLEADGVKPAALLEDLAASGARLYPTPKSFFDVKARPGAERPIPVSARALDLPREDASRVIRQNDSATVWD
;
A
#
# COMPACT_ATOMS: atom_id res chain seq x y z
N MET A 1 12.68 -11.28 -23.98
CA MET A 1 12.80 -11.49 -22.52
C MET A 1 12.33 -12.89 -22.13
N THR A 2 13.03 -13.58 -21.23
CA THR A 2 12.64 -14.93 -20.79
C THR A 2 11.36 -14.83 -19.96
N ARG A 3 10.31 -15.55 -20.37
CA ARG A 3 8.99 -15.55 -19.71
C ARG A 3 9.10 -16.19 -18.31
N ILE A 4 8.48 -15.60 -17.31
CA ILE A 4 8.29 -16.21 -15.97
C ILE A 4 7.18 -17.27 -16.11
N ARG A 5 7.52 -18.54 -15.86
CA ARG A 5 6.62 -19.69 -16.03
C ARG A 5 6.33 -20.41 -14.72
N LYS A 6 7.22 -20.34 -13.74
CA LYS A 6 7.10 -20.98 -12.43
C LYS A 6 7.69 -20.08 -11.37
N VAL A 7 7.02 -19.95 -10.25
CA VAL A 7 7.40 -19.07 -9.15
C VAL A 7 7.50 -19.86 -7.85
N ALA A 8 8.54 -19.59 -7.06
CA ALA A 8 8.59 -20.04 -5.67
C ALA A 8 8.18 -18.91 -4.73
N VAL A 9 7.36 -19.23 -3.73
CA VAL A 9 6.98 -18.32 -2.64
C VAL A 9 7.51 -18.88 -1.33
N LEU A 10 8.41 -18.15 -0.68
CA LEU A 10 9.09 -18.58 0.54
C LEU A 10 8.45 -17.89 1.76
N GLY A 11 7.68 -18.64 2.51
CA GLY A 11 6.81 -18.19 3.59
C GLY A 11 5.34 -18.34 3.21
N ALA A 12 4.55 -19.03 4.03
CA ALA A 12 3.13 -19.33 3.81
C ALA A 12 2.21 -18.59 4.80
N GLY A 13 2.69 -17.43 5.30
CA GLY A 13 1.86 -16.50 6.08
C GLY A 13 0.76 -15.85 5.24
N VAL A 14 0.09 -14.84 5.80
CA VAL A 14 -1.01 -14.12 5.13
C VAL A 14 -0.58 -13.58 3.76
N MET A 15 0.55 -12.90 3.68
CA MET A 15 1.04 -12.34 2.42
C MET A 15 1.51 -13.42 1.45
N GLY A 16 2.32 -14.40 1.92
CA GLY A 16 2.85 -15.44 1.03
C GLY A 16 1.77 -16.32 0.43
N SER A 17 0.79 -16.77 1.22
CA SER A 17 -0.35 -17.54 0.70
C SER A 17 -1.25 -16.70 -0.21
N GLY A 18 -1.39 -15.39 0.06
CA GLY A 18 -2.09 -14.46 -0.83
C GLY A 18 -1.39 -14.26 -2.17
N ILE A 19 -0.05 -14.11 -2.17
CA ILE A 19 0.77 -14.01 -3.39
C ILE A 19 0.70 -15.31 -4.19
N ALA A 20 0.84 -16.47 -3.53
CA ALA A 20 0.72 -17.78 -4.17
C ALA A 20 -0.65 -17.97 -4.82
N ALA A 21 -1.73 -17.58 -4.13
CA ALA A 21 -3.09 -17.67 -4.66
C ALA A 21 -3.29 -16.75 -5.88
N HIS A 22 -2.72 -15.54 -5.84
CA HIS A 22 -2.82 -14.58 -6.94
C HIS A 22 -2.05 -15.04 -8.18
N LEU A 23 -0.85 -15.57 -8.01
CA LEU A 23 -0.05 -16.19 -9.07
C LEU A 23 -0.79 -17.37 -9.71
N ALA A 24 -1.35 -18.25 -8.89
CA ALA A 24 -2.14 -19.39 -9.36
C ALA A 24 -3.39 -18.94 -10.14
N GLY A 25 -4.09 -17.90 -9.69
CA GLY A 25 -5.21 -17.29 -10.40
C GLY A 25 -4.84 -16.70 -11.77
N ALA A 26 -3.58 -16.31 -11.96
CA ALA A 26 -3.01 -15.90 -13.25
C ALA A 26 -2.51 -17.09 -14.10
N GLY A 27 -2.75 -18.33 -13.67
CA GLY A 27 -2.35 -19.56 -14.37
C GLY A 27 -0.86 -19.91 -14.22
N VAL A 28 -0.17 -19.35 -13.21
CA VAL A 28 1.26 -19.58 -12.96
C VAL A 28 1.44 -20.66 -11.90
N PRO A 29 2.16 -21.77 -12.18
CA PRO A 29 2.52 -22.78 -11.20
C PRO A 29 3.39 -22.21 -10.08
N VAL A 30 3.08 -22.56 -8.83
CA VAL A 30 3.73 -22.05 -7.62
C VAL A 30 4.26 -23.18 -6.76
N VAL A 31 5.49 -23.05 -6.28
CA VAL A 31 6.06 -23.83 -5.18
C VAL A 31 6.03 -22.96 -3.93
N MET A 32 5.15 -23.25 -2.98
CA MET A 32 5.05 -22.51 -1.72
C MET A 32 5.70 -23.28 -0.59
N LEU A 33 6.78 -22.72 -0.03
CA LEU A 33 7.58 -23.37 1.01
C LEU A 33 7.51 -22.56 2.31
N ASP A 34 7.58 -23.28 3.45
CA ASP A 34 7.72 -22.68 4.77
C ASP A 34 8.69 -23.48 5.64
N ILE A 35 8.93 -23.05 6.86
CA ILE A 35 9.74 -23.81 7.81
C ILE A 35 9.07 -25.13 8.18
N VAL A 36 9.86 -26.14 8.51
CA VAL A 36 9.37 -27.31 9.21
C VAL A 36 8.88 -26.86 10.59
N PRO A 37 7.66 -27.24 11.04
CA PRO A 37 7.15 -26.85 12.35
C PRO A 37 8.13 -27.27 13.47
N PRO A 38 8.52 -26.36 14.37
CA PRO A 38 9.50 -26.66 15.41
C PRO A 38 8.95 -27.58 16.51
N ASP A 39 7.62 -27.71 16.61
CA ASP A 39 6.89 -28.45 17.61
C ASP A 39 6.54 -29.90 17.19
N LEU A 40 7.18 -30.45 16.14
CA LEU A 40 6.94 -31.81 15.68
C LEU A 40 7.37 -32.84 16.73
N LYS A 41 6.47 -33.76 17.03
CA LYS A 41 6.79 -34.96 17.84
C LYS A 41 7.74 -35.88 17.08
N GLU A 42 8.52 -36.68 17.78
CA GLU A 42 9.46 -37.61 17.17
C GLU A 42 8.82 -38.55 16.12
N SER A 43 7.59 -39.02 16.42
CA SER A 43 6.80 -39.85 15.47
C SER A 43 6.39 -39.14 14.20
N GLU A 44 6.34 -37.81 14.20
CA GLU A 44 5.90 -36.96 13.08
C GLU A 44 7.06 -36.47 12.20
N ARG A 45 8.30 -36.53 12.69
CA ARG A 45 9.50 -35.99 11.99
C ARG A 45 9.75 -36.61 10.61
N LYS A 46 9.30 -37.86 10.37
CA LYS A 46 9.41 -38.55 9.09
C LYS A 46 8.18 -38.37 8.21
N SER A 47 7.11 -37.78 8.73
CA SER A 47 5.87 -37.55 7.97
C SER A 47 6.01 -36.29 7.10
N LYS A 48 6.02 -36.43 5.79
CA LYS A 48 6.05 -35.29 4.86
C LYS A 48 4.88 -34.32 5.13
N ALA A 49 3.68 -34.83 5.34
CA ALA A 49 2.49 -34.02 5.66
C ALA A 49 2.65 -33.20 6.95
N ALA A 50 3.27 -33.77 7.99
CA ALA A 50 3.53 -33.05 9.23
C ALA A 50 4.61 -31.98 9.04
N ARG A 51 5.65 -32.27 8.28
CA ARG A 51 6.75 -31.33 7.97
C ARG A 51 6.27 -30.15 7.11
N ASP A 52 5.29 -30.37 6.22
CA ASP A 52 4.73 -29.35 5.34
C ASP A 52 3.54 -28.60 5.94
N ARG A 53 3.17 -28.89 7.20
CA ARG A 53 1.94 -28.42 7.86
C ARG A 53 1.74 -26.91 7.75
N PHE A 54 2.80 -26.10 7.86
CA PHE A 54 2.68 -24.64 7.79
C PHE A 54 2.34 -24.19 6.37
N ALA A 55 2.99 -24.70 5.35
CA ALA A 55 2.69 -24.38 3.97
C ALA A 55 1.28 -24.88 3.56
N ALA A 56 0.92 -26.10 3.94
CA ALA A 56 -0.43 -26.65 3.72
C ALA A 56 -1.52 -25.81 4.41
N GLY A 57 -1.31 -25.47 5.68
CA GLY A 57 -2.24 -24.61 6.42
C GLY A 57 -2.38 -23.19 5.86
N GLY A 58 -1.30 -22.63 5.30
CA GLY A 58 -1.36 -21.36 4.58
C GLY A 58 -2.25 -21.43 3.33
N LYS A 59 -2.09 -22.50 2.54
CA LYS A 59 -2.94 -22.78 1.37
C LYS A 59 -4.41 -22.95 1.74
N GLU A 60 -4.69 -23.72 2.79
CA GLU A 60 -6.06 -23.92 3.30
C GLU A 60 -6.69 -22.62 3.79
N LYS A 61 -5.95 -21.80 4.55
CA LYS A 61 -6.42 -20.50 4.99
C LYS A 61 -6.73 -19.58 3.81
N ALA A 62 -5.88 -19.56 2.77
CA ALA A 62 -6.14 -18.80 1.56
C ALA A 62 -7.39 -19.27 0.79
N LEU A 63 -7.68 -20.57 0.76
CA LEU A 63 -8.91 -21.13 0.19
C LEU A 63 -10.17 -20.70 0.97
N ALA A 64 -10.07 -20.62 2.30
CA ALA A 64 -11.18 -20.23 3.17
C ALA A 64 -11.30 -18.71 3.36
N ALA A 65 -10.36 -17.92 2.85
CA ALA A 65 -10.28 -16.47 3.10
C ALA A 65 -11.52 -15.70 2.64
N LYS A 66 -11.86 -14.68 3.41
CA LYS A 66 -12.89 -13.71 3.07
C LYS A 66 -12.31 -12.31 3.28
N PRO A 67 -12.20 -11.52 2.18
CA PRO A 67 -12.54 -11.83 0.80
C PRO A 67 -11.65 -12.95 0.20
N ALA A 68 -12.15 -13.63 -0.84
CA ALA A 68 -11.51 -14.82 -1.41
C ALA A 68 -10.12 -14.51 -1.98
N ALA A 69 -9.07 -15.21 -1.53
CA ALA A 69 -7.71 -15.03 -2.04
C ALA A 69 -7.52 -15.66 -3.42
N PHE A 70 -8.05 -16.86 -3.64
CA PHE A 70 -8.06 -17.49 -4.97
C PHE A 70 -9.16 -16.91 -5.86
N PHE A 71 -8.90 -16.80 -7.16
CA PHE A 71 -9.93 -16.44 -8.14
C PHE A 71 -10.95 -17.56 -8.30
N SER A 72 -10.47 -18.80 -8.40
CA SER A 72 -11.26 -20.02 -8.35
C SER A 72 -10.63 -21.01 -7.38
N PRO A 73 -11.42 -21.80 -6.63
CA PRO A 73 -10.86 -22.88 -5.79
C PRO A 73 -10.02 -23.89 -6.59
N ARG A 74 -10.30 -24.05 -7.90
CA ARG A 74 -9.53 -24.94 -8.78
C ARG A 74 -8.09 -24.49 -8.98
N ASP A 75 -7.82 -23.18 -8.91
CA ASP A 75 -6.49 -22.61 -9.09
C ASP A 75 -5.51 -23.08 -7.99
N ALA A 76 -6.03 -23.51 -6.84
CA ALA A 76 -5.22 -24.09 -5.78
C ALA A 76 -4.45 -25.35 -6.19
N ALA A 77 -4.87 -26.04 -7.26
CA ALA A 77 -4.12 -27.16 -7.83
C ALA A 77 -2.75 -26.75 -8.39
N LEU A 78 -2.58 -25.48 -8.77
CA LEU A 78 -1.31 -24.91 -9.24
C LEU A 78 -0.34 -24.56 -8.09
N VAL A 79 -0.77 -24.61 -6.84
CA VAL A 79 0.06 -24.34 -5.67
C VAL A 79 0.49 -25.66 -5.04
N GLU A 80 1.75 -26.02 -5.25
CA GLU A 80 2.40 -27.15 -4.59
C GLU A 80 3.05 -26.66 -3.30
N VAL A 81 2.86 -27.38 -2.20
CA VAL A 81 3.41 -27.04 -0.89
C VAL A 81 4.64 -27.87 -0.54
N GLY A 82 5.46 -27.36 0.36
CA GLY A 82 6.64 -28.04 0.85
C GLY A 82 7.31 -27.28 1.99
N ASN A 83 8.53 -27.64 2.32
CA ASN A 83 9.27 -26.99 3.38
C ASN A 83 10.73 -26.68 2.98
N PHE A 84 11.38 -25.80 3.75
CA PHE A 84 12.75 -25.38 3.45
C PHE A 84 13.80 -26.48 3.62
N GLU A 85 13.54 -27.51 4.40
CA GLU A 85 14.51 -28.57 4.63
C GLU A 85 14.54 -29.61 3.49
N ASP A 86 13.38 -29.93 2.96
CA ASP A 86 13.25 -31.01 1.98
C ASP A 86 13.16 -30.51 0.52
N ASP A 87 12.61 -29.30 0.31
CA ASP A 87 12.13 -28.86 -1.00
C ASP A 87 12.88 -27.67 -1.62
N LEU A 88 13.91 -27.11 -0.96
CA LEU A 88 14.71 -26.03 -1.54
C LEU A 88 15.33 -26.40 -2.92
N PRO A 89 15.74 -27.64 -3.21
CA PRO A 89 16.24 -27.98 -4.54
C PRO A 89 15.26 -27.68 -5.67
N ARG A 90 13.93 -27.61 -5.40
CA ARG A 90 12.90 -27.24 -6.39
C ARG A 90 13.01 -25.79 -6.89
N LEU A 91 13.80 -24.95 -6.22
CA LEU A 91 14.08 -23.57 -6.66
C LEU A 91 14.84 -23.53 -8.00
N ALA A 92 15.58 -24.61 -8.34
CA ALA A 92 16.28 -24.71 -9.61
C ALA A 92 15.34 -24.61 -10.83
N ASP A 93 14.06 -25.00 -10.68
CA ASP A 93 13.04 -24.96 -11.73
C ASP A 93 12.26 -23.64 -11.77
N CYS A 94 12.50 -22.73 -10.82
CA CYS A 94 11.75 -21.49 -10.71
C CYS A 94 12.44 -20.33 -11.43
N ASP A 95 11.65 -19.54 -12.16
CA ASP A 95 12.13 -18.33 -12.85
C ASP A 95 12.17 -17.11 -11.93
N TRP A 96 11.32 -17.11 -10.89
CA TRP A 96 11.23 -16.08 -9.88
C TRP A 96 10.99 -16.69 -8.50
N ILE A 97 11.69 -16.17 -7.50
CA ILE A 97 11.62 -16.58 -6.08
C ILE A 97 11.23 -15.37 -5.27
N VAL A 98 10.05 -15.40 -4.63
CA VAL A 98 9.51 -14.33 -3.78
C VAL A 98 9.69 -14.72 -2.32
N GLU A 99 10.48 -13.98 -1.57
CA GLU A 99 10.63 -14.17 -0.13
C GLU A 99 9.59 -13.36 0.62
N VAL A 100 8.87 -14.02 1.53
CA VAL A 100 7.75 -13.48 2.30
C VAL A 100 7.79 -14.00 3.75
N VAL A 101 8.99 -14.25 4.29
CA VAL A 101 9.14 -14.70 5.69
C VAL A 101 9.07 -13.51 6.65
N THR A 102 9.21 -13.78 7.96
CA THR A 102 9.17 -12.75 9.01
C THR A 102 10.13 -11.58 8.73
N GLU A 103 9.72 -10.37 9.15
CA GLU A 103 10.49 -9.13 8.94
C GLU A 103 11.67 -9.06 9.92
N ASN A 104 12.66 -9.93 9.69
CA ASN A 104 13.89 -10.02 10.46
C ASN A 104 15.08 -10.20 9.52
N LEU A 105 16.02 -9.26 9.56
CA LEU A 105 17.17 -9.22 8.66
C LEU A 105 18.02 -10.51 8.72
N ALA A 106 18.34 -11.00 9.93
CA ALA A 106 19.17 -12.20 10.09
C ALA A 106 18.48 -13.45 9.54
N VAL A 107 17.18 -13.59 9.75
CA VAL A 107 16.38 -14.71 9.21
C VAL A 107 16.36 -14.67 7.69
N LYS A 108 16.17 -13.48 7.07
CA LYS A 108 16.16 -13.32 5.62
C LYS A 108 17.55 -13.61 5.03
N GLN A 109 18.64 -13.08 5.61
CA GLN A 109 20.00 -13.34 5.16
C GLN A 109 20.37 -14.83 5.23
N ALA A 110 20.02 -15.53 6.30
CA ALA A 110 20.22 -16.97 6.44
C ALA A 110 19.46 -17.76 5.37
N LEU A 111 18.21 -17.37 5.08
CA LEU A 111 17.42 -17.99 4.02
C LEU A 111 18.03 -17.71 2.63
N TYR A 112 18.49 -16.48 2.36
CA TYR A 112 19.09 -16.14 1.05
C TYR A 112 20.37 -16.92 0.77
N ALA A 113 21.17 -17.25 1.80
CA ALA A 113 22.33 -18.14 1.63
C ALA A 113 21.90 -19.53 1.12
N ARG A 114 20.80 -20.05 1.66
CA ARG A 114 20.24 -21.34 1.23
C ARG A 114 19.59 -21.25 -0.15
N VAL A 115 18.86 -20.18 -0.43
CA VAL A 115 18.26 -19.91 -1.75
C VAL A 115 19.34 -19.86 -2.82
N GLU A 116 20.43 -19.15 -2.57
CA GLU A 116 21.54 -19.00 -3.51
C GLU A 116 22.16 -20.33 -3.90
N ALA A 117 22.29 -21.26 -2.95
CA ALA A 117 22.85 -22.60 -3.18
C ALA A 117 21.95 -23.51 -4.05
N HIS A 118 20.65 -23.22 -4.14
CA HIS A 118 19.69 -24.10 -4.81
C HIS A 118 19.01 -23.47 -6.03
N ARG A 119 19.04 -22.13 -6.16
CA ARG A 119 18.40 -21.45 -7.29
C ARG A 119 19.19 -21.63 -8.60
N ARG A 120 18.51 -21.51 -9.72
CA ARG A 120 19.15 -21.40 -11.02
C ARG A 120 19.82 -20.03 -11.17
N GLN A 121 21.02 -19.97 -11.72
CA GLN A 121 21.70 -18.72 -12.08
C GLN A 121 20.79 -17.87 -13.01
N GLY A 122 20.70 -16.57 -12.77
CA GLY A 122 19.86 -15.65 -13.54
C GLY A 122 18.37 -15.74 -13.24
N SER A 123 17.92 -16.58 -12.26
CA SER A 123 16.56 -16.51 -11.75
C SER A 123 16.37 -15.23 -10.95
N LEU A 124 15.19 -14.64 -11.03
CA LEU A 124 14.83 -13.43 -10.26
C LEU A 124 14.59 -13.79 -8.79
N ILE A 125 15.02 -12.93 -7.90
CA ILE A 125 14.75 -13.03 -6.46
C ILE A 125 14.14 -11.72 -6.01
N SER A 126 13.11 -11.80 -5.18
CA SER A 126 12.59 -10.59 -4.55
C SER A 126 12.18 -10.82 -3.10
N SER A 127 12.19 -9.76 -2.31
CA SER A 127 11.60 -9.72 -0.98
C SER A 127 10.30 -8.93 -0.99
N ASN A 128 9.35 -9.36 -0.18
CA ASN A 128 8.12 -8.58 0.11
C ASN A 128 8.29 -7.74 1.39
N THR A 129 9.52 -7.41 1.78
CA THR A 129 9.80 -6.52 2.92
C THR A 129 9.11 -5.18 2.75
N SER A 130 8.73 -4.55 3.85
CA SER A 130 8.14 -3.20 3.84
C SER A 130 9.15 -2.08 4.08
N GLY A 131 10.43 -2.38 4.37
CA GLY A 131 11.39 -1.31 4.65
C GLY A 131 12.77 -1.73 5.13
N LEU A 132 13.12 -3.02 5.07
CA LEU A 132 14.51 -3.42 5.31
C LEU A 132 15.38 -3.01 4.13
N PRO A 133 16.54 -2.34 4.36
CA PRO A 133 17.40 -1.84 3.29
C PRO A 133 17.92 -2.96 2.39
N LEU A 134 17.78 -2.80 1.06
CA LEU A 134 18.19 -3.82 0.08
C LEU A 134 19.66 -4.17 0.22
N LYS A 135 20.53 -3.17 0.42
CA LYS A 135 21.97 -3.40 0.59
C LYS A 135 22.27 -4.37 1.74
N LYS A 136 21.54 -4.27 2.86
CA LYS A 136 21.69 -5.18 4.00
C LYS A 136 21.12 -6.56 3.71
N LEU A 137 20.01 -6.64 2.99
CA LEU A 137 19.39 -7.92 2.62
C LEU A 137 20.31 -8.80 1.77
N VAL A 138 21.02 -8.21 0.84
CA VAL A 138 21.90 -8.95 -0.11
C VAL A 138 23.36 -9.00 0.30
N GLU A 139 23.71 -8.56 1.50
CA GLU A 139 25.08 -8.57 2.01
C GLU A 139 25.66 -9.99 2.01
N GLY A 140 26.89 -10.13 1.49
CA GLY A 140 27.55 -11.42 1.37
C GLY A 140 27.02 -12.35 0.26
N ARG A 141 26.11 -11.87 -0.60
CA ARG A 141 25.62 -12.66 -1.76
C ARG A 141 26.48 -12.41 -3.00
N SER A 142 26.43 -13.35 -3.94
CA SER A 142 27.16 -13.25 -5.21
C SER A 142 26.64 -12.10 -6.08
N ASP A 143 27.45 -11.70 -7.06
CA ASP A 143 27.06 -10.68 -8.05
C ASP A 143 25.80 -11.07 -8.82
N ASP A 144 25.67 -12.35 -9.19
CA ASP A 144 24.47 -12.84 -9.88
C ASP A 144 23.23 -12.73 -8.99
N PHE A 145 23.35 -13.01 -7.68
CA PHE A 145 22.24 -12.82 -6.74
C PHE A 145 21.85 -11.34 -6.64
N ARG A 146 22.83 -10.44 -6.40
CA ARG A 146 22.57 -9.01 -6.23
C ARG A 146 21.96 -8.36 -7.46
N ARG A 147 22.47 -8.74 -8.67
CA ARG A 147 21.95 -8.24 -9.94
C ARG A 147 20.52 -8.68 -10.26
N ASN A 148 20.07 -9.81 -9.74
CA ASN A 148 18.73 -10.33 -9.94
C ASN A 148 17.80 -10.12 -8.75
N PHE A 149 18.23 -9.34 -7.74
CA PHE A 149 17.46 -9.08 -6.52
C PHE A 149 16.81 -7.68 -6.53
N LEU A 150 15.52 -7.61 -6.13
CA LEU A 150 14.81 -6.37 -5.88
C LEU A 150 13.69 -6.60 -4.85
N VAL A 151 13.00 -5.54 -4.42
CA VAL A 151 11.77 -5.68 -3.65
C VAL A 151 10.57 -5.72 -4.58
N THR A 152 9.62 -6.59 -4.28
CA THR A 152 8.27 -6.63 -4.86
C THR A 152 7.27 -6.54 -3.70
N HIS A 153 6.87 -5.32 -3.36
CA HIS A 153 6.02 -5.07 -2.21
C HIS A 153 4.54 -5.11 -2.62
N PHE A 154 3.88 -6.21 -2.27
CA PHE A 154 2.44 -6.42 -2.47
C PHE A 154 1.66 -5.90 -1.26
N PHE A 155 0.42 -5.49 -1.51
CA PHE A 155 -0.51 -5.02 -0.48
C PHE A 155 -1.60 -6.03 -0.16
N ASN A 156 -2.01 -6.10 1.09
CA ASN A 156 -3.06 -7.00 1.56
C ASN A 156 -4.46 -6.36 1.41
N PRO A 157 -5.47 -7.05 0.87
CA PRO A 157 -5.45 -8.40 0.29
C PRO A 157 -4.84 -8.42 -1.12
N VAL A 158 -3.86 -9.31 -1.35
CA VAL A 158 -3.04 -9.31 -2.59
C VAL A 158 -3.86 -9.30 -3.87
N ARG A 159 -4.94 -10.07 -3.93
CA ARG A 159 -5.81 -10.14 -5.11
C ARG A 159 -6.51 -8.82 -5.44
N TYR A 160 -6.91 -8.06 -4.43
CA TYR A 160 -7.77 -6.89 -4.58
C TYR A 160 -7.00 -5.58 -4.68
N MET A 161 -5.85 -5.51 -4.01
CA MET A 161 -5.01 -4.32 -4.05
C MET A 161 -4.26 -4.25 -5.37
N LYS A 162 -4.44 -3.13 -6.07
CA LYS A 162 -3.84 -2.93 -7.39
C LYS A 162 -2.34 -2.68 -7.31
N LEU A 163 -1.86 -2.04 -6.24
CA LEU A 163 -0.48 -1.61 -6.11
C LEU A 163 0.50 -2.78 -6.03
N LEU A 164 1.60 -2.63 -6.77
CA LEU A 164 2.85 -3.37 -6.61
C LEU A 164 4.00 -2.38 -6.66
N GLU A 165 4.68 -2.16 -5.54
CA GLU A 165 5.89 -1.34 -5.51
C GLU A 165 7.09 -2.19 -5.88
N LEU A 166 7.86 -1.73 -6.88
CA LEU A 166 9.16 -2.28 -7.24
C LEU A 166 10.25 -1.36 -6.71
N VAL A 167 11.19 -1.94 -5.95
CA VAL A 167 12.32 -1.20 -5.40
C VAL A 167 13.61 -1.87 -5.86
N ALA A 168 14.36 -1.18 -6.69
CA ALA A 168 15.65 -1.63 -7.17
C ALA A 168 16.77 -1.13 -6.25
N GLY A 169 17.74 -1.99 -5.97
CA GLY A 169 18.99 -1.59 -5.34
C GLY A 169 20.00 -1.07 -6.37
N PRO A 170 21.12 -0.48 -5.90
CA PRO A 170 22.13 0.08 -6.81
C PRO A 170 22.81 -0.96 -7.72
N GLU A 171 22.79 -2.23 -7.34
CA GLU A 171 23.35 -3.33 -8.12
C GLU A 171 22.31 -4.11 -8.93
N THR A 172 21.02 -3.82 -8.76
CA THR A 172 19.93 -4.51 -9.48
C THR A 172 20.03 -4.25 -10.99
N ASP A 173 20.05 -5.30 -11.80
CA ASP A 173 20.06 -5.17 -13.27
C ASP A 173 18.71 -4.57 -13.74
N PRO A 174 18.73 -3.49 -14.52
CA PRO A 174 17.50 -2.89 -15.06
C PRO A 174 16.60 -3.89 -15.78
N ARG A 175 17.17 -4.91 -16.43
CA ARG A 175 16.40 -5.97 -17.09
C ARG A 175 15.63 -6.86 -16.11
N ALA A 176 16.11 -7.01 -14.87
CA ALA A 176 15.36 -7.71 -13.82
C ALA A 176 14.13 -6.90 -13.42
N VAL A 177 14.27 -5.59 -13.29
CA VAL A 177 13.15 -4.66 -13.01
C VAL A 177 12.12 -4.69 -14.13
N GLU A 178 12.55 -4.52 -15.39
CA GLU A 178 11.66 -4.55 -16.57
C GLU A 178 10.89 -5.87 -16.68
N ARG A 179 11.54 -7.01 -16.38
CA ARG A 179 10.89 -8.34 -16.43
C ARG A 179 9.79 -8.45 -15.38
N LEU A 180 10.03 -7.99 -14.14
CA LEU A 180 9.03 -8.04 -13.07
C LEU A 180 7.95 -6.98 -13.27
N GLN A 181 8.29 -5.81 -13.79
CA GLN A 181 7.28 -4.82 -14.18
C GLN A 181 6.31 -5.39 -15.22
N SER A 182 6.83 -5.86 -16.35
CA SER A 182 5.99 -6.45 -17.40
C SER A 182 5.16 -7.63 -16.90
N PHE A 183 5.75 -8.49 -16.06
CA PHE A 183 5.02 -9.60 -15.46
C PHE A 183 3.92 -9.12 -14.49
N GLY A 184 4.23 -8.15 -13.65
CA GLY A 184 3.28 -7.53 -12.73
C GLY A 184 2.09 -6.88 -13.45
N GLU A 185 2.37 -6.10 -14.49
CA GLU A 185 1.33 -5.39 -15.26
C GLU A 185 0.54 -6.33 -16.19
N ASP A 186 1.25 -7.13 -17.01
CA ASP A 186 0.65 -7.88 -18.11
C ASP A 186 0.03 -9.23 -17.69
N VAL A 187 0.57 -9.85 -16.62
CA VAL A 187 0.14 -11.17 -16.16
C VAL A 187 -0.64 -11.10 -14.86
N LEU A 188 -0.15 -10.31 -13.89
CA LEU A 188 -0.81 -10.21 -12.59
C LEU A 188 -1.85 -9.09 -12.54
N GLY A 189 -1.95 -8.21 -13.55
CA GLY A 189 -2.90 -7.09 -13.58
C GLY A 189 -2.64 -6.04 -12.50
N LYS A 190 -1.40 -5.96 -12.01
CA LYS A 190 -0.99 -4.96 -11.01
C LYS A 190 -0.73 -3.61 -11.63
N GLY A 191 -0.89 -2.57 -10.83
CA GLY A 191 -0.35 -1.26 -11.12
C GLY A 191 1.04 -1.16 -10.51
N VAL A 192 2.06 -1.12 -11.36
CA VAL A 192 3.45 -1.04 -10.90
C VAL A 192 3.86 0.40 -10.68
N VAL A 193 4.53 0.67 -9.56
CA VAL A 193 5.22 1.93 -9.27
C VAL A 193 6.66 1.66 -8.89
N HIS A 194 7.54 2.59 -9.23
CA HIS A 194 8.96 2.54 -8.88
C HIS A 194 9.21 3.37 -7.62
N ALA A 195 9.53 2.69 -6.53
CA ALA A 195 9.92 3.32 -5.29
C ALA A 195 11.44 3.23 -5.06
N LYS A 196 11.97 4.13 -4.26
CA LYS A 196 13.36 4.09 -3.81
C LYS A 196 13.51 3.23 -2.55
N ASP A 197 14.74 2.75 -2.32
CA ASP A 197 15.10 1.96 -1.13
C ASP A 197 15.10 2.84 0.13
N THR A 198 13.91 3.18 0.59
CA THR A 198 13.65 3.99 1.78
C THR A 198 12.63 3.30 2.69
N PRO A 199 12.66 3.52 4.00
CA PRO A 199 11.72 2.89 4.92
C PRO A 199 10.26 3.11 4.52
N ASN A 200 9.50 2.02 4.42
CA ASN A 200 8.07 2.00 4.08
C ASN A 200 7.72 2.55 2.67
N PHE A 201 8.71 2.73 1.80
CA PHE A 201 8.60 3.09 0.40
C PHE A 201 7.69 4.31 0.12
N ILE A 202 6.66 4.18 -0.73
CA ILE A 202 5.75 5.27 -1.08
C ILE A 202 4.45 5.20 -0.28
N ALA A 203 3.68 4.13 -0.50
CA ALA A 203 2.30 4.10 -0.03
C ALA A 203 2.20 4.01 1.48
N ASN A 204 2.96 3.12 2.12
CA ASN A 204 2.98 3.02 3.57
C ASN A 204 3.56 4.28 4.21
N ARG A 205 4.58 4.92 3.63
CA ARG A 205 5.17 6.14 4.15
C ARG A 205 4.14 7.28 4.24
N ILE A 206 3.54 7.66 3.11
CA ILE A 206 2.58 8.77 3.05
C ILE A 206 1.24 8.37 3.66
N GLY A 207 0.75 7.15 3.39
CA GLY A 207 -0.53 6.69 3.92
C GLY A 207 -0.55 6.61 5.46
N THR A 208 0.54 6.11 6.06
CA THR A 208 0.67 6.09 7.53
C THR A 208 0.81 7.49 8.09
N TYR A 209 1.57 8.38 7.42
CA TYR A 209 1.64 9.80 7.80
C TYR A 209 0.25 10.41 7.85
N ALA A 210 -0.54 10.29 6.78
CA ALA A 210 -1.88 10.85 6.70
C ALA A 210 -2.83 10.30 7.77
N MET A 211 -2.75 8.99 8.06
CA MET A 211 -3.57 8.37 9.11
C MET A 211 -3.16 8.86 10.50
N MET A 212 -1.86 8.93 10.79
CA MET A 212 -1.36 9.38 12.10
C MET A 212 -1.60 10.88 12.32
N ASP A 213 -1.46 11.71 11.27
CA ASP A 213 -1.80 13.15 11.37
C ASP A 213 -3.31 13.36 11.60
N ALA A 214 -4.18 12.57 10.93
CA ALA A 214 -5.61 12.60 11.18
C ALA A 214 -5.96 12.27 12.64
N VAL A 215 -5.27 11.30 13.24
CA VAL A 215 -5.44 10.95 14.67
C VAL A 215 -4.95 12.10 15.59
N ARG A 216 -3.83 12.73 15.25
CA ARG A 216 -3.30 13.89 16.01
C ARG A 216 -4.24 15.07 15.93
N LEU A 217 -4.75 15.37 14.74
CA LEU A 217 -5.74 16.42 14.51
C LEU A 217 -7.06 16.16 15.26
N MET A 218 -7.48 14.89 15.37
CA MET A 218 -8.63 14.53 16.21
C MET A 218 -8.43 14.99 17.65
N VAL A 219 -7.24 14.74 18.20
CA VAL A 219 -6.91 15.15 19.57
C VAL A 219 -6.77 16.67 19.68
N GLU A 220 -6.10 17.31 18.72
CA GLU A 220 -5.89 18.78 18.65
C GLU A 220 -7.21 19.55 18.60
N LEU A 221 -8.17 19.10 17.80
CA LEU A 221 -9.46 19.76 17.56
C LEU A 221 -10.59 19.23 18.45
N ASP A 222 -10.30 18.33 19.35
CA ASP A 222 -11.25 17.70 20.27
C ASP A 222 -12.46 17.07 19.52
N LEU A 223 -12.14 16.28 18.49
CA LEU A 223 -13.15 15.59 17.67
C LEU A 223 -13.35 14.15 18.18
N THR A 224 -14.48 13.59 17.82
CA THR A 224 -14.79 12.16 18.03
C THR A 224 -14.32 11.32 16.82
N ILE A 225 -14.17 10.01 17.03
CA ILE A 225 -13.87 9.04 15.97
C ILE A 225 -14.90 9.13 14.82
N ASP A 226 -16.20 9.24 15.16
CA ASP A 226 -17.28 9.37 14.16
C ASP A 226 -17.12 10.64 13.31
N GLU A 227 -16.74 11.76 13.94
CA GLU A 227 -16.55 13.05 13.25
C GLU A 227 -15.38 13.00 12.27
N VAL A 228 -14.25 12.41 12.69
CA VAL A 228 -13.08 12.25 11.81
C VAL A 228 -13.39 11.31 10.64
N ASP A 229 -14.01 10.15 10.89
CA ASP A 229 -14.36 9.23 9.80
C ASP A 229 -15.43 9.79 8.85
N ALA A 230 -16.31 10.67 9.32
CA ALA A 230 -17.23 11.39 8.44
C ALA A 230 -16.52 12.30 7.44
N VAL A 231 -15.36 12.87 7.81
CA VAL A 231 -14.54 13.73 6.96
C VAL A 231 -13.58 12.91 6.10
N THR A 232 -12.83 12.00 6.72
CA THR A 232 -11.70 11.29 6.08
C THR A 232 -12.12 10.14 5.15
N GLY A 233 -13.41 9.92 4.94
CA GLY A 233 -13.93 8.98 3.96
C GLY A 233 -14.13 9.64 2.58
N ARG A 234 -15.31 9.45 2.02
CA ARG A 234 -15.68 9.97 0.70
C ARG A 234 -15.46 11.49 0.50
N PRO A 235 -15.67 12.37 1.50
CA PRO A 235 -15.40 13.80 1.32
C PRO A 235 -13.97 14.10 0.91
N LEU A 236 -12.97 13.39 1.48
CA LEU A 236 -11.56 13.48 1.09
C LEU A 236 -11.15 12.48 -0.02
N GLY A 237 -12.12 11.89 -0.73
CA GLY A 237 -11.80 10.93 -1.81
C GLY A 237 -11.12 9.66 -1.33
N HIS A 238 -11.30 9.29 -0.07
CA HIS A 238 -10.79 8.05 0.48
C HIS A 238 -11.87 6.96 0.51
N PRO A 239 -11.49 5.68 0.76
CA PRO A 239 -12.45 4.59 0.91
C PRO A 239 -13.50 4.89 1.98
N LYS A 240 -14.67 4.28 1.85
CA LYS A 240 -15.77 4.41 2.83
C LYS A 240 -15.36 4.01 4.26
N SER A 241 -14.30 3.21 4.41
CA SER A 241 -13.74 2.85 5.71
C SER A 241 -13.04 4.01 6.41
N ALA A 242 -12.74 5.11 5.73
CA ALA A 242 -12.10 6.29 6.30
C ALA A 242 -10.82 5.98 7.09
N THR A 243 -10.49 6.71 8.15
CA THR A 243 -9.25 6.52 8.93
C THR A 243 -9.40 5.40 9.95
N PHE A 244 -10.35 5.50 10.86
CA PHE A 244 -10.43 4.61 12.01
C PHE A 244 -10.99 3.23 11.68
N ARG A 245 -11.98 3.16 10.81
CA ARG A 245 -12.46 1.86 10.35
C ARG A 245 -11.40 1.12 9.51
N THR A 246 -10.56 1.84 8.76
CA THR A 246 -9.39 1.24 8.07
C THR A 246 -8.39 0.70 9.10
N GLY A 247 -8.12 1.44 10.19
CA GLY A 247 -7.30 0.97 11.29
C GLY A 247 -7.82 -0.33 11.91
N ASP A 248 -9.14 -0.48 12.08
CA ASP A 248 -9.75 -1.73 12.58
C ASP A 248 -9.62 -2.90 11.60
N ILE A 249 -9.71 -2.65 10.29
CA ILE A 249 -9.55 -3.68 9.25
C ILE A 249 -8.10 -4.17 9.16
N VAL A 250 -7.14 -3.25 9.19
CA VAL A 250 -5.70 -3.55 9.16
C VAL A 250 -5.26 -4.22 10.45
N GLY A 251 -5.81 -3.78 11.54
CA GLY A 251 -5.44 -4.13 12.91
C GLY A 251 -4.52 -3.09 13.52
N LEU A 252 -4.94 -2.58 14.68
CA LEU A 252 -4.28 -1.48 15.36
C LEU A 252 -2.81 -1.76 15.70
N ASP A 253 -2.48 -2.99 16.13
CA ASP A 253 -1.11 -3.42 16.38
C ASP A 253 -0.23 -3.36 15.11
N THR A 254 -0.79 -3.73 13.95
CA THR A 254 -0.09 -3.63 12.67
C THR A 254 0.12 -2.16 12.28
N LEU A 255 -0.90 -1.31 12.41
CA LEU A 255 -0.80 0.12 12.14
C LEU A 255 0.26 0.78 13.03
N LEU A 256 0.24 0.48 14.34
CA LEU A 256 1.21 1.04 15.28
C LEU A 256 2.62 0.55 14.97
N HIS A 257 2.79 -0.73 14.63
CA HIS A 257 4.09 -1.27 14.25
C HIS A 257 4.69 -0.56 13.02
N VAL A 258 3.87 -0.29 11.99
CA VAL A 258 4.33 0.47 10.80
C VAL A 258 4.67 1.92 11.18
N ALA A 259 3.87 2.57 12.02
CA ALA A 259 4.13 3.93 12.48
C ALA A 259 5.42 4.01 13.32
N GLU A 260 5.62 3.08 14.27
CA GLU A 260 6.83 2.99 15.08
C GLU A 260 8.08 2.72 14.23
N ASN A 261 7.99 1.82 13.24
CA ASN A 261 9.07 1.58 12.28
C ASN A 261 9.41 2.85 11.48
N CYS A 262 8.41 3.60 11.00
CA CYS A 262 8.66 4.90 10.38
C CYS A 262 9.43 5.81 11.35
N ARG A 263 8.94 5.96 12.58
CA ARG A 263 9.58 6.83 13.57
C ARG A 263 11.02 6.44 13.87
N GLU A 264 11.32 5.15 13.97
CA GLU A 264 12.67 4.65 14.31
C GLU A 264 13.64 4.74 13.14
N LEU A 265 13.20 4.35 11.93
CA LEU A 265 14.05 4.26 10.76
C LEU A 265 14.27 5.59 10.02
N LEU A 266 13.43 6.59 10.28
CA LEU A 266 13.45 7.89 9.62
C LEU A 266 14.11 8.96 10.50
N ALA A 267 15.35 8.72 10.92
CA ALA A 267 16.06 9.60 11.84
C ALA A 267 16.19 11.05 11.34
N GLU A 268 16.36 11.20 10.02
CA GLU A 268 16.55 12.51 9.35
C GLU A 268 15.24 13.17 8.88
N ASP A 269 14.08 12.52 9.09
CA ASP A 269 12.80 13.09 8.71
C ASP A 269 12.37 14.17 9.71
N ASP A 270 12.22 15.41 9.23
CA ASP A 270 11.83 16.58 10.02
C ASP A 270 10.42 16.46 10.64
N GLU A 271 9.57 15.59 10.06
CA GLU A 271 8.22 15.34 10.53
C GLU A 271 8.03 13.93 11.17
N ARG A 272 9.14 13.22 11.46
CA ARG A 272 9.08 11.88 12.08
C ARG A 272 8.23 11.81 13.36
N GLY A 273 8.07 12.93 14.06
CA GLY A 273 7.24 13.03 15.24
C GLY A 273 5.75 12.77 15.00
N VAL A 274 5.29 12.91 13.74
CA VAL A 274 3.90 12.60 13.37
C VAL A 274 3.61 11.11 13.50
N PHE A 275 4.60 10.27 13.29
CA PHE A 275 4.47 8.81 13.40
C PHE A 275 4.42 8.30 14.85
N GLU A 276 4.65 9.15 15.87
CA GLU A 276 4.51 8.75 17.28
C GLU A 276 3.04 8.45 17.61
N PRO A 277 2.67 7.19 17.93
CA PRO A 277 1.28 6.87 18.26
C PRO A 277 0.84 7.57 19.54
N PRO A 278 -0.32 8.25 19.56
CA PRO A 278 -0.89 8.83 20.76
C PRO A 278 -1.09 7.81 21.88
N ALA A 279 -1.03 8.27 23.14
CA ALA A 279 -1.10 7.40 24.30
C ALA A 279 -2.36 6.51 24.35
N PHE A 280 -3.51 7.03 23.90
CA PHE A 280 -4.76 6.27 23.87
C PHE A 280 -4.69 5.07 22.92
N MET A 281 -4.02 5.18 21.76
CA MET A 281 -3.85 4.05 20.83
C MET A 281 -2.96 2.96 21.44
N LYS A 282 -1.88 3.34 22.14
CA LYS A 282 -1.02 2.41 22.85
C LYS A 282 -1.81 1.69 23.97
N GLU A 283 -2.70 2.41 24.65
CA GLU A 283 -3.59 1.83 25.67
C GLU A 283 -4.63 0.88 25.06
N MET A 284 -5.18 1.19 23.86
CA MET A 284 -6.06 0.27 23.14
C MET A 284 -5.37 -1.07 22.84
N VAL A 285 -4.10 -1.04 22.40
CA VAL A 285 -3.32 -2.28 22.17
C VAL A 285 -3.15 -3.08 23.44
N LYS A 286 -2.82 -2.45 24.58
CA LYS A 286 -2.74 -3.12 25.89
C LYS A 286 -4.05 -3.78 26.29
N ARG A 287 -5.18 -3.14 26.00
CA ARG A 287 -6.54 -3.68 26.24
C ARG A 287 -7.00 -4.70 25.19
N LYS A 288 -6.14 -5.03 24.22
CA LYS A 288 -6.47 -5.95 23.10
C LYS A 288 -7.65 -5.46 22.24
N LEU A 289 -7.83 -4.14 22.13
CA LEU A 289 -8.78 -3.51 21.22
C LEU A 289 -8.10 -3.30 19.86
N LEU A 290 -7.91 -4.40 19.11
CA LEU A 290 -7.07 -4.43 17.92
C LEU A 290 -7.87 -4.35 16.60
N GLY A 291 -9.18 -4.12 16.67
CA GLY A 291 -10.06 -4.08 15.51
C GLY A 291 -10.77 -5.41 15.23
N ASP A 292 -11.01 -5.71 13.95
CA ASP A 292 -11.83 -6.86 13.51
C ASP A 292 -11.32 -8.20 14.04
N LYS A 293 -10.01 -8.39 14.13
CA LYS A 293 -9.40 -9.63 14.60
C LYS A 293 -9.69 -9.96 16.08
N THR A 294 -9.99 -8.94 16.88
CA THR A 294 -10.39 -9.09 18.28
C THR A 294 -11.87 -8.77 18.53
N LYS A 295 -12.63 -8.52 17.44
CA LYS A 295 -14.05 -8.14 17.48
C LYS A 295 -14.32 -6.82 18.24
N GLY A 296 -13.33 -5.96 18.37
CA GLY A 296 -13.41 -4.64 19.00
C GLY A 296 -12.15 -3.84 18.77
N GLY A 297 -12.28 -2.57 18.46
CA GLY A 297 -11.25 -1.60 18.17
C GLY A 297 -11.82 -0.21 18.33
N PHE A 298 -11.64 0.66 17.33
CA PHE A 298 -12.34 1.95 17.27
C PHE A 298 -13.85 1.75 17.15
N TYR A 299 -14.25 0.68 16.48
CA TYR A 299 -15.63 0.26 16.35
C TYR A 299 -15.82 -1.16 16.89
N LYS A 300 -17.06 -1.42 17.37
CA LYS A 300 -17.48 -2.74 17.83
C LYS A 300 -18.86 -3.06 17.29
N LYS A 301 -18.99 -4.17 16.57
CA LYS A 301 -20.29 -4.64 16.09
C LYS A 301 -20.96 -5.50 17.17
N THR A 302 -22.23 -5.17 17.45
CA THR A 302 -23.11 -5.90 18.37
C THR A 302 -24.42 -6.30 17.69
N SER A 303 -25.26 -7.06 18.38
CA SER A 303 -26.62 -7.39 17.92
C SER A 303 -27.51 -6.15 17.75
N GLU A 304 -27.27 -5.11 18.54
CA GLU A 304 -28.05 -3.86 18.57
C GLU A 304 -27.53 -2.80 17.58
N GLY A 305 -26.35 -3.02 16.97
CA GLY A 305 -25.76 -2.09 16.01
C GLY A 305 -24.25 -1.94 16.16
N ILE A 306 -23.73 -0.87 15.58
CA ILE A 306 -22.32 -0.52 15.67
C ILE A 306 -22.13 0.47 16.81
N LEU A 307 -21.16 0.17 17.67
CA LEU A 307 -20.71 1.06 18.74
C LEU A 307 -19.37 1.68 18.33
N THR A 308 -19.15 2.93 18.75
CA THR A 308 -17.89 3.67 18.59
C THR A 308 -17.22 3.85 19.94
N LEU A 309 -15.92 3.68 20.00
CA LEU A 309 -15.11 3.93 21.18
C LEU A 309 -15.04 5.43 21.48
N ASP A 310 -15.30 5.84 22.70
CA ASP A 310 -14.87 7.15 23.19
C ASP A 310 -13.38 7.05 23.56
N TRP A 311 -12.53 7.74 22.82
CA TRP A 311 -11.08 7.65 22.97
C TRP A 311 -10.54 8.25 24.29
N LYS A 312 -11.37 9.04 25.00
CA LYS A 312 -11.01 9.63 26.29
C LYS A 312 -11.34 8.69 27.47
N THR A 313 -12.52 8.06 27.43
CA THR A 313 -13.03 7.21 28.52
C THR A 313 -12.79 5.72 28.29
N PHE A 314 -12.54 5.32 27.05
CA PHE A 314 -12.50 3.91 26.59
C PHE A 314 -13.85 3.18 26.74
N GLU A 315 -14.93 3.89 26.83
CA GLU A 315 -16.27 3.33 26.83
C GLU A 315 -16.85 3.30 25.42
N TYR A 316 -17.66 2.28 25.13
CA TYR A 316 -18.34 2.18 23.86
C TYR A 316 -19.71 2.84 23.93
N ARG A 317 -20.03 3.69 22.97
CA ARG A 317 -21.32 4.33 22.81
C ARG A 317 -21.93 4.02 21.42
N PRO A 318 -23.26 4.15 21.22
CA PRO A 318 -23.86 4.03 19.90
C PRO A 318 -23.18 4.93 18.88
N GLN A 319 -22.91 4.39 17.68
CA GLN A 319 -22.32 5.15 16.58
C GLN A 319 -23.18 6.36 16.25
N GLN A 320 -22.54 7.52 16.13
CA GLN A 320 -23.20 8.75 15.71
C GLN A 320 -23.00 8.99 14.20
N LYS A 321 -23.90 9.75 13.62
CA LYS A 321 -23.79 10.25 12.23
C LYS A 321 -23.67 11.77 12.30
N PRO A 322 -22.45 12.30 12.41
CA PRO A 322 -22.24 13.72 12.51
C PRO A 322 -22.79 14.45 11.29
N ARG A 323 -23.33 15.63 11.50
CA ARG A 323 -23.85 16.50 10.44
C ARG A 323 -23.05 17.79 10.44
N PHE A 324 -22.30 17.97 9.37
CA PHE A 324 -21.53 19.19 9.12
C PHE A 324 -22.11 19.89 7.88
N GLU A 325 -22.20 21.19 7.94
CA GLU A 325 -22.72 22.00 6.85
C GLU A 325 -21.84 21.87 5.60
N SER A 326 -20.50 21.92 5.80
CA SER A 326 -19.51 21.76 4.75
C SER A 326 -19.62 20.40 4.03
N ILE A 327 -19.87 19.31 4.76
CA ILE A 327 -20.09 17.98 4.15
C ILE A 327 -21.45 17.93 3.44
N GLY A 328 -22.47 18.55 4.03
CA GLY A 328 -23.80 18.66 3.42
C GLY A 328 -23.78 19.38 2.07
N ALA A 329 -22.97 20.42 1.96
CA ALA A 329 -22.79 21.19 0.73
C ALA A 329 -22.14 20.40 -0.42
N LEU A 330 -21.50 19.27 -0.14
CA LEU A 330 -20.91 18.39 -1.18
C LEU A 330 -21.94 17.56 -1.94
N LYS A 331 -23.21 17.62 -1.55
CA LYS A 331 -24.27 16.86 -2.23
C LYS A 331 -24.42 17.35 -3.68
N GLY A 332 -24.21 16.43 -4.63
CA GLY A 332 -24.25 16.75 -6.07
C GLY A 332 -22.90 17.14 -6.69
N VAL A 333 -21.86 17.34 -5.88
CA VAL A 333 -20.50 17.56 -6.40
C VAL A 333 -19.90 16.22 -6.80
N SER A 334 -19.65 16.00 -8.10
CA SER A 334 -19.24 14.70 -8.66
C SER A 334 -17.73 14.49 -8.66
N GLY A 335 -16.92 15.49 -8.97
CA GLY A 335 -15.46 15.41 -9.05
C GLY A 335 -14.81 15.33 -7.66
N ALA A 336 -13.83 14.44 -7.47
CA ALA A 336 -13.11 14.33 -6.20
C ALA A 336 -12.36 15.62 -5.84
N GLY A 337 -11.66 16.21 -6.81
CA GLY A 337 -10.97 17.48 -6.63
C GLY A 337 -11.90 18.63 -6.26
N GLU A 338 -13.04 18.73 -6.95
CA GLU A 338 -14.05 19.75 -6.67
C GLU A 338 -14.67 19.57 -5.29
N ARG A 339 -14.91 18.32 -4.86
CA ARG A 339 -15.39 18.05 -3.50
C ARG A 339 -14.39 18.50 -2.44
N MET A 340 -13.11 18.16 -2.60
CA MET A 340 -12.06 18.56 -1.65
C MET A 340 -11.91 20.07 -1.60
N LYS A 341 -11.89 20.74 -2.75
CA LYS A 341 -11.82 22.21 -2.84
C LYS A 341 -13.01 22.88 -2.16
N ALA A 342 -14.23 22.37 -2.39
CA ALA A 342 -15.42 22.88 -1.72
C ALA A 342 -15.38 22.63 -0.19
N LEU A 343 -14.93 21.46 0.23
CA LEU A 343 -14.82 21.09 1.65
C LEU A 343 -13.86 22.01 2.40
N VAL A 344 -12.65 22.22 1.88
CA VAL A 344 -11.64 23.08 2.53
C VAL A 344 -12.02 24.56 2.55
N GLY A 345 -12.93 24.98 1.67
CA GLY A 345 -13.52 26.34 1.67
C GLY A 345 -14.63 26.56 2.70
N GLY A 346 -15.07 25.53 3.40
CA GLY A 346 -16.10 25.63 4.44
C GLY A 346 -15.61 26.29 5.73
N GLY A 347 -16.56 26.62 6.63
CA GLY A 347 -16.24 27.35 7.89
C GLY A 347 -16.41 26.53 9.16
N ASP A 348 -16.91 25.28 9.07
CA ASP A 348 -17.14 24.45 10.25
C ASP A 348 -15.92 23.59 10.65
N LYS A 349 -16.03 22.86 11.77
CA LYS A 349 -14.93 22.01 12.27
C LYS A 349 -14.47 20.93 11.26
N ALA A 350 -15.40 20.40 10.45
CA ALA A 350 -15.05 19.42 9.43
C ALA A 350 -14.19 20.02 8.32
N ALA A 351 -14.52 21.21 7.87
CA ALA A 351 -13.73 21.97 6.90
C ALA A 351 -12.34 22.33 7.46
N GLN A 352 -12.27 22.78 8.72
CA GLN A 352 -10.98 23.07 9.39
C GLN A 352 -10.10 21.82 9.49
N PHE A 353 -10.66 20.70 9.92
CA PHE A 353 -9.97 19.43 9.97
C PHE A 353 -9.46 19.01 8.58
N ALA A 354 -10.33 19.03 7.56
CA ALA A 354 -9.99 18.65 6.20
C ALA A 354 -8.88 19.52 5.61
N ALA A 355 -8.95 20.84 5.83
CA ALA A 355 -7.96 21.78 5.37
C ALA A 355 -6.57 21.52 5.97
N LYS A 356 -6.50 21.31 7.30
CA LYS A 356 -5.24 20.98 7.99
C LYS A 356 -4.68 19.63 7.55
N ALA A 357 -5.50 18.58 7.54
CA ALA A 357 -5.09 17.23 7.16
C ALA A 357 -4.55 17.17 5.72
N LEU A 358 -5.26 17.80 4.77
CA LEU A 358 -4.79 17.88 3.39
C LEU A 358 -3.52 18.70 3.28
N ALA A 359 -3.48 19.93 3.82
CA ALA A 359 -2.31 20.79 3.71
C ALA A 359 -1.04 20.10 4.24
N ARG A 360 -1.10 19.46 5.42
CA ARG A 360 0.03 18.74 6.02
C ARG A 360 0.44 17.53 5.17
N THR A 361 -0.52 16.71 4.71
CA THR A 361 -0.23 15.52 3.89
C THR A 361 0.37 15.89 2.54
N LEU A 362 -0.12 16.93 1.88
CA LEU A 362 0.39 17.42 0.59
C LEU A 362 1.80 18.01 0.75
N ASN A 363 2.03 18.77 1.81
CA ASN A 363 3.35 19.30 2.17
C ASN A 363 4.37 18.19 2.42
N TYR A 364 3.99 17.18 3.22
CA TYR A 364 4.83 16.01 3.46
C TYR A 364 5.17 15.27 2.17
N SER A 365 4.18 15.04 1.32
CA SER A 365 4.38 14.39 0.01
C SER A 365 5.35 15.17 -0.87
N ALA A 366 5.23 16.51 -0.90
CA ALA A 366 6.14 17.39 -1.64
C ALA A 366 7.58 17.36 -1.10
N LYS A 367 7.76 17.32 0.22
CA LYS A 367 9.08 17.17 0.86
C LYS A 367 9.73 15.81 0.54
N ARG A 368 8.94 14.75 0.37
CA ARG A 368 9.44 13.38 0.12
C ARG A 368 9.68 13.09 -1.36
N LEU A 369 9.22 13.96 -2.27
CA LEU A 369 9.52 13.81 -3.70
C LEU A 369 11.03 13.89 -3.95
N GLY A 370 11.55 12.90 -4.67
CA GLY A 370 12.98 12.71 -4.88
C GLY A 370 13.65 11.83 -3.80
N GLU A 371 13.06 11.70 -2.61
CA GLU A 371 13.51 10.77 -1.57
C GLU A 371 12.87 9.38 -1.77
N ILE A 372 11.54 9.29 -1.89
CA ILE A 372 10.80 8.01 -1.95
C ILE A 372 10.47 7.56 -3.37
N ALA A 373 10.38 8.49 -4.30
CA ALA A 373 10.16 8.25 -5.74
C ALA A 373 10.76 9.39 -6.57
N ASP A 374 10.99 9.14 -7.86
CA ASP A 374 11.60 10.11 -8.76
C ASP A 374 10.62 11.10 -9.37
N ASP A 375 9.33 10.79 -9.38
CA ASP A 375 8.30 11.61 -10.00
C ASP A 375 6.97 11.57 -9.21
N VAL A 376 6.11 12.53 -9.52
CA VAL A 376 4.80 12.71 -8.89
C VAL A 376 3.82 11.58 -9.22
N VAL A 377 3.95 10.98 -10.42
CA VAL A 377 3.03 9.93 -10.89
C VAL A 377 3.17 8.66 -10.07
N ASN A 378 4.42 8.25 -9.72
CA ASN A 378 4.67 7.10 -8.88
C ASN A 378 4.08 7.30 -7.46
N ILE A 379 4.20 8.51 -6.90
CA ILE A 379 3.64 8.84 -5.58
C ILE A 379 2.11 8.80 -5.64
N ASP A 380 1.49 9.49 -6.59
CA ASP A 380 0.04 9.54 -6.73
C ASP A 380 -0.57 8.15 -6.95
N ARG A 381 0.03 7.35 -7.83
CA ARG A 381 -0.37 5.96 -8.06
C ARG A 381 -0.17 5.09 -6.82
N GLY A 382 0.90 5.32 -6.05
CA GLY A 382 1.14 4.64 -4.78
C GLY A 382 -0.06 4.77 -3.84
N LEU A 383 -0.58 5.98 -3.64
CA LEU A 383 -1.73 6.24 -2.76
C LEU A 383 -3.06 5.78 -3.40
N ARG A 384 -3.26 6.04 -4.68
CA ARG A 384 -4.47 5.63 -5.39
C ARG A 384 -4.64 4.11 -5.43
N TRP A 385 -3.57 3.36 -5.63
CA TRP A 385 -3.62 1.91 -5.78
C TRP A 385 -3.33 1.14 -4.49
N GLY A 386 -2.63 1.75 -3.53
CA GLY A 386 -2.27 1.15 -2.24
C GLY A 386 -3.23 1.49 -1.11
N PHE A 387 -3.81 2.69 -1.13
CA PHE A 387 -4.80 3.16 -0.14
C PHE A 387 -6.19 3.40 -0.75
N ASN A 388 -6.37 3.10 -2.04
CA ASN A 388 -7.63 3.30 -2.78
C ASN A 388 -8.14 4.76 -2.71
N TRP A 389 -7.25 5.74 -2.72
CA TRP A 389 -7.63 7.14 -2.84
C TRP A 389 -8.15 7.42 -4.26
N GLU A 390 -9.13 8.30 -4.39
CA GLU A 390 -9.66 8.71 -5.70
C GLU A 390 -8.62 9.55 -6.48
N LEU A 391 -7.87 10.41 -5.78
CA LEU A 391 -6.76 11.21 -6.30
C LEU A 391 -5.52 11.00 -5.44
N GLY A 392 -4.34 11.08 -6.05
CA GLY A 392 -3.08 11.12 -5.34
C GLY A 392 -2.76 12.52 -4.79
N PRO A 393 -1.73 12.65 -3.93
CA PRO A 393 -1.39 13.91 -3.29
C PRO A 393 -1.17 15.08 -4.28
N PHE A 394 -0.47 14.84 -5.36
CA PHE A 394 -0.16 15.89 -6.33
C PHE A 394 -1.33 16.20 -7.28
N GLU A 395 -2.18 15.23 -7.57
CA GLU A 395 -3.47 15.46 -8.24
C GLU A 395 -4.39 16.33 -7.35
N ILE A 396 -4.40 16.09 -6.02
CA ILE A 396 -5.15 16.90 -5.06
C ILE A 396 -4.56 18.32 -4.97
N LEU A 397 -3.23 18.43 -4.94
CA LEU A 397 -2.55 19.74 -4.93
C LEU A 397 -2.95 20.60 -6.12
N ASP A 398 -2.96 20.01 -7.32
CA ASP A 398 -3.41 20.69 -8.55
C ASP A 398 -4.90 21.07 -8.53
N ALA A 399 -5.74 20.25 -7.89
CA ALA A 399 -7.18 20.50 -7.82
C ALA A 399 -7.55 21.64 -6.86
N ILE A 400 -6.90 21.70 -5.70
CA ILE A 400 -7.13 22.76 -4.70
C ILE A 400 -6.40 24.05 -5.10
N GLY A 401 -5.14 23.93 -5.48
CA GLY A 401 -4.23 25.00 -5.86
C GLY A 401 -3.05 25.15 -4.87
N PRO A 402 -1.80 25.16 -5.38
CA PRO A 402 -0.60 25.24 -4.54
C PRO A 402 -0.56 26.49 -3.65
N ALA A 403 -1.00 27.64 -4.15
CA ALA A 403 -1.04 28.90 -3.39
C ALA A 403 -2.00 28.83 -2.19
N GLU A 404 -3.14 28.20 -2.35
CA GLU A 404 -4.12 27.99 -1.27
C GLU A 404 -3.54 27.07 -0.19
N ILE A 405 -2.88 26.00 -0.57
CA ILE A 405 -2.24 25.06 0.37
C ILE A 405 -1.08 25.74 1.10
N ALA A 406 -0.23 26.52 0.40
CA ALA A 406 0.87 27.25 1.02
C ALA A 406 0.36 28.24 2.06
N ALA A 407 -0.65 29.05 1.72
CA ALA A 407 -1.23 30.03 2.64
C ALA A 407 -1.81 29.38 3.91
N ARG A 408 -2.43 28.20 3.80
CA ARG A 408 -2.95 27.45 4.95
C ARG A 408 -1.85 26.91 5.86
N LEU A 409 -0.77 26.41 5.27
CA LEU A 409 0.40 25.96 6.04
C LEU A 409 1.02 27.12 6.82
N GLU A 410 1.22 28.29 6.17
CA GLU A 410 1.75 29.48 6.81
C GLU A 410 0.85 29.98 7.94
N ALA A 411 -0.47 29.96 7.75
CA ALA A 411 -1.43 30.32 8.80
C ALA A 411 -1.38 29.39 10.02
N ASP A 412 -1.00 28.10 9.81
CA ASP A 412 -0.76 27.12 10.87
C ASP A 412 0.68 27.15 11.42
N GLY A 413 1.53 28.09 10.97
CA GLY A 413 2.94 28.19 11.36
C GLY A 413 3.83 27.09 10.80
N VAL A 414 3.38 26.40 9.74
CA VAL A 414 4.12 25.32 9.06
C VAL A 414 4.77 25.90 7.81
N LYS A 415 6.09 25.67 7.66
CA LYS A 415 6.80 26.09 6.45
C LYS A 415 6.41 25.21 5.26
N PRO A 416 5.96 25.80 4.12
CA PRO A 416 5.70 25.04 2.90
C PRO A 416 6.99 24.40 2.36
N ALA A 417 6.85 23.27 1.68
CA ALA A 417 7.94 22.67 0.92
C ALA A 417 8.36 23.58 -0.25
N ALA A 418 9.64 23.59 -0.60
CA ALA A 418 10.14 24.42 -1.70
C ALA A 418 9.37 24.22 -3.02
N LEU A 419 8.96 22.98 -3.31
CA LEU A 419 8.12 22.68 -4.47
C LEU A 419 6.77 23.43 -4.41
N LEU A 420 6.15 23.51 -3.23
CA LEU A 420 4.88 24.24 -3.06
C LEU A 420 5.07 25.74 -3.25
N GLU A 421 6.16 26.29 -2.70
CA GLU A 421 6.51 27.71 -2.87
C GLU A 421 6.73 28.04 -4.35
N ASP A 422 7.50 27.20 -5.07
CA ASP A 422 7.77 27.36 -6.52
C ASP A 422 6.48 27.28 -7.37
N LEU A 423 5.61 26.32 -7.07
CA LEU A 423 4.33 26.16 -7.75
C LEU A 423 3.36 27.31 -7.46
N ALA A 424 3.31 27.78 -6.21
CA ALA A 424 2.48 28.90 -5.81
C ALA A 424 2.93 30.20 -6.50
N ALA A 425 4.24 30.43 -6.63
CA ALA A 425 4.82 31.61 -7.27
C ALA A 425 4.64 31.59 -8.80
N SER A 426 4.79 30.42 -9.43
CA SER A 426 4.71 30.28 -10.90
C SER A 426 3.29 30.09 -11.43
N GLY A 427 2.34 29.64 -10.61
CA GLY A 427 1.01 29.20 -11.06
C GLY A 427 1.03 27.92 -11.92
N ALA A 428 2.16 27.22 -11.95
CA ALA A 428 2.31 25.99 -12.73
C ALA A 428 1.49 24.83 -12.13
N ARG A 429 1.07 23.92 -12.99
CA ARG A 429 0.39 22.68 -12.62
C ARG A 429 1.32 21.49 -12.81
N LEU A 430 1.24 20.52 -11.91
CA LEU A 430 2.01 19.27 -12.01
C LEU A 430 1.46 18.33 -13.08
N TYR A 431 0.17 18.43 -13.37
CA TYR A 431 -0.51 17.71 -14.45
C TYR A 431 -1.10 18.73 -15.46
N PRO A 432 -0.29 19.21 -16.45
CA PRO A 432 -0.75 20.16 -17.46
C PRO A 432 -1.91 19.62 -18.30
N THR A 433 -1.88 18.31 -18.58
CA THR A 433 -2.96 17.60 -19.28
C THR A 433 -3.28 16.27 -18.59
N PRO A 434 -4.43 15.62 -18.87
CA PRO A 434 -4.75 14.29 -18.36
C PRO A 434 -3.77 13.18 -18.76
N LYS A 435 -2.89 13.42 -19.73
CA LYS A 435 -1.93 12.43 -20.28
C LYS A 435 -0.48 12.80 -20.02
N SER A 436 -0.21 13.94 -19.36
CA SER A 436 1.15 14.41 -19.10
C SER A 436 1.34 14.94 -17.70
N PHE A 437 2.57 14.90 -17.24
CA PHE A 437 3.00 15.45 -15.97
C PHE A 437 4.28 16.29 -16.13
N PHE A 438 4.52 17.18 -15.17
CA PHE A 438 5.68 18.04 -15.13
C PHE A 438 6.82 17.34 -14.39
N ASP A 439 7.95 17.09 -15.07
CA ASP A 439 9.14 16.54 -14.41
C ASP A 439 9.86 17.64 -13.64
N VAL A 440 9.66 17.64 -12.33
CA VAL A 440 10.24 18.65 -11.41
C VAL A 440 11.77 18.58 -11.31
N LYS A 441 12.40 17.49 -11.74
CA LYS A 441 13.87 17.34 -11.75
C LYS A 441 14.52 17.96 -12.99
N ALA A 442 13.82 18.01 -14.10
CA ALA A 442 14.29 18.67 -15.31
C ALA A 442 14.10 20.18 -15.17
N ARG A 443 15.20 20.95 -15.04
CA ARG A 443 15.11 22.41 -15.02
C ARG A 443 15.57 23.02 -16.36
N PRO A 444 14.71 23.82 -17.04
CA PRO A 444 13.30 24.10 -16.73
C PRO A 444 12.47 22.83 -16.87
N GLY A 445 11.44 22.65 -16.01
CA GLY A 445 10.63 21.46 -15.96
C GLY A 445 10.13 21.03 -17.34
N ALA A 446 10.40 19.79 -17.71
CA ALA A 446 9.93 19.23 -18.98
C ALA A 446 8.60 18.50 -18.77
N GLU A 447 7.66 18.75 -19.69
CA GLU A 447 6.43 17.96 -19.75
C GLU A 447 6.77 16.56 -20.27
N ARG A 448 6.30 15.53 -19.56
CA ARG A 448 6.48 14.12 -19.92
C ARG A 448 5.14 13.40 -20.00
N PRO A 449 5.00 12.41 -20.89
CA PRO A 449 3.80 11.60 -20.94
C PRO A 449 3.69 10.74 -19.66
N ILE A 450 2.46 10.62 -19.12
CA ILE A 450 2.19 9.69 -18.02
C ILE A 450 2.41 8.26 -18.53
N PRO A 451 3.29 7.46 -17.88
CA PRO A 451 3.53 6.09 -18.32
C PRO A 451 2.24 5.25 -18.28
N VAL A 452 1.94 4.58 -19.37
CA VAL A 452 0.78 3.68 -19.49
C VAL A 452 1.30 2.34 -19.99
N SER A 453 0.81 1.23 -19.45
CA SER A 453 1.14 -0.10 -19.96
C SER A 453 0.76 -0.18 -21.44
N ALA A 454 1.64 -0.75 -22.27
CA ALA A 454 1.38 -0.95 -23.71
C ALA A 454 0.13 -1.82 -23.98
N ARG A 455 -0.34 -2.55 -22.97
CA ARG A 455 -1.56 -3.38 -23.05
C ARG A 455 -2.79 -2.73 -22.40
N ALA A 456 -2.65 -1.51 -21.85
CA ALA A 456 -3.81 -0.79 -21.35
C ALA A 456 -4.76 -0.47 -22.49
N LEU A 457 -6.00 -0.91 -22.39
CA LEU A 457 -7.07 -0.50 -23.29
C LEU A 457 -7.44 0.94 -22.95
N ASP A 458 -7.09 1.85 -23.83
CA ASP A 458 -7.62 3.22 -23.80
C ASP A 458 -8.97 3.20 -24.53
N LEU A 459 -10.02 2.94 -23.78
CA LEU A 459 -11.38 3.01 -24.34
C LEU A 459 -11.70 4.48 -24.54
N PRO A 460 -12.01 4.90 -25.79
CA PRO A 460 -12.34 6.31 -26.10
C PRO A 460 -13.69 6.68 -25.48
N ARG A 461 -13.67 7.01 -24.19
CA ARG A 461 -14.88 7.38 -23.43
C ARG A 461 -15.54 8.70 -23.92
N GLU A 462 -14.84 9.45 -24.77
CA GLU A 462 -15.25 10.78 -25.23
C GLU A 462 -15.85 10.78 -26.64
N ASP A 463 -15.69 9.71 -27.40
CA ASP A 463 -16.26 9.64 -28.76
C ASP A 463 -17.58 8.86 -28.76
N ALA A 464 -18.67 9.60 -28.49
CA ALA A 464 -20.02 9.03 -28.48
C ALA A 464 -20.42 8.42 -29.84
N SER A 465 -19.75 8.79 -30.95
CA SER A 465 -20.03 8.24 -32.27
C SER A 465 -19.64 6.77 -32.43
N ARG A 466 -18.77 6.28 -31.55
CA ARG A 466 -18.31 4.89 -31.52
C ARG A 466 -19.11 3.97 -30.57
N VAL A 467 -20.12 4.51 -29.89
CA VAL A 467 -20.98 3.73 -29.01
C VAL A 467 -21.99 2.94 -29.82
N ILE A 468 -21.86 1.62 -29.82
CA ILE A 468 -22.82 0.71 -30.47
C ILE A 468 -24.05 0.54 -29.59
N ARG A 469 -23.85 0.35 -28.28
CA ARG A 469 -24.93 0.14 -27.29
C ARG A 469 -24.49 0.57 -25.91
N GLN A 470 -25.39 1.18 -25.17
CA GLN A 470 -25.13 1.63 -23.78
C GLN A 470 -26.35 1.38 -22.91
N ASN A 471 -26.10 1.04 -21.63
CA ASN A 471 -27.06 1.10 -20.53
C ASN A 471 -26.36 1.68 -19.28
N ASP A 472 -27.05 1.71 -18.14
CA ASP A 472 -26.53 2.29 -16.89
C ASP A 472 -25.29 1.58 -16.33
N SER A 473 -24.99 0.36 -16.80
CA SER A 473 -23.93 -0.50 -16.26
C SER A 473 -22.82 -0.83 -17.25
N ALA A 474 -23.06 -0.68 -18.57
CA ALA A 474 -22.09 -1.08 -19.59
C ALA A 474 -22.26 -0.30 -20.88
N THR A 475 -21.14 -0.10 -21.59
CA THR A 475 -21.10 0.50 -22.93
C THR A 475 -20.33 -0.43 -23.86
N VAL A 476 -20.91 -0.71 -25.03
CA VAL A 476 -20.26 -1.43 -26.12
C VAL A 476 -19.79 -0.40 -27.15
N TRP A 477 -18.53 -0.48 -27.48
CA TRP A 477 -17.85 0.43 -28.42
C TRP A 477 -17.47 -0.33 -29.70
N ASP A 478 -17.45 0.40 -30.82
CA ASP A 478 -16.87 -0.09 -32.06
C ASP A 478 -15.33 -0.11 -32.02
#